data_a5cff352057391b3d538773838121f14
#
_entry.id   a5cff352057391b3d538773838121f14
#
_cell.length_a   1.000
_cell.length_b   1.000
_cell.length_c   1.000
_cell.angle_alpha   90.00
_cell.angle_beta   90.00
_cell.angle_gamma   90.00
#
_symmetry.space_group_name_H-M   'P 1'
#
loop_
_entity.id
_entity.type
_entity.pdbx_description
1 polymer ?
#
loop_
_entity_poly.entity_id
_entity_poly.type
_entity_poly.pdbx_seq_one_letter_code
_entity_poly.pdbx_strand_id
1 'polypeptide(L)'
;MTPLKGGAASGFIATHTAVASPSLLPELKLHLATEITPIWEASEAALERANVPPPFWAFAWAGGQALARHVLDAPRERWANRRVLDFGAGSGLVGIAAAKAGARLVRAAEIDPVACAAIGLNAQLNGVEIEVVEEDVIDRDPAVDIILVGDMCYEKPLAERLVAWLRPLAGRGIEVLMGDPGRTYRPTHGLAEVARYTVPTSLELEDRETREGIVWKLLP
;
A
#
# COMPACT_ATOMS: atom_id res chain seq x y z
N MET A 1 -8.62 1.88 25.74
CA MET A 1 -8.06 3.20 25.36
C MET A 1 -8.38 3.44 23.89
N THR A 2 -8.64 4.66 23.50
CA THR A 2 -9.04 5.00 22.13
C THR A 2 -7.79 5.05 21.25
N PRO A 3 -7.78 4.44 20.05
CA PRO A 3 -6.65 4.52 19.11
C PRO A 3 -6.37 5.98 18.71
N LEU A 4 -5.12 6.28 18.32
CA LEU A 4 -4.74 7.60 17.82
C LEU A 4 -5.56 7.93 16.56
N LYS A 5 -6.36 9.00 16.59
CA LYS A 5 -7.20 9.43 15.46
C LYS A 5 -7.08 10.94 15.21
N GLY A 6 -7.38 11.36 13.98
CA GLY A 6 -7.43 12.77 13.61
C GLY A 6 -6.15 13.54 13.92
N GLY A 7 -6.25 14.69 14.59
CA GLY A 7 -5.09 15.56 14.88
C GLY A 7 -3.98 14.90 15.69
N ALA A 8 -4.28 13.94 16.57
CA ALA A 8 -3.27 13.20 17.33
C ALA A 8 -2.44 12.27 16.42
N ALA A 9 -3.09 11.58 15.47
CA ALA A 9 -2.39 10.76 14.49
C ALA A 9 -1.52 11.62 13.56
N SER A 10 -2.03 12.74 13.08
CA SER A 10 -1.24 13.68 12.25
C SER A 10 -0.02 14.23 13.00
N GLY A 11 -0.17 14.56 14.29
CA GLY A 11 0.94 14.99 15.13
C GLY A 11 2.00 13.89 15.31
N PHE A 12 1.57 12.66 15.53
CA PHE A 12 2.46 11.50 15.61
C PHE A 12 3.26 11.31 14.30
N ILE A 13 2.58 11.32 13.15
CA ILE A 13 3.20 11.20 11.83
C ILE A 13 4.24 12.31 11.63
N ALA A 14 3.89 13.57 11.86
CA ALA A 14 4.81 14.70 11.69
C ALA A 14 6.06 14.63 12.59
N THR A 15 5.93 14.03 13.78
CA THR A 15 7.05 13.91 14.74
C THR A 15 8.00 12.77 14.38
N HIS A 16 7.49 11.67 13.80
CA HIS A 16 8.28 10.44 13.60
C HIS A 16 8.61 10.14 12.13
N THR A 17 8.27 11.05 11.22
CA THR A 17 8.56 10.90 9.79
C THR A 17 9.14 12.19 9.20
N ALA A 18 9.78 12.05 8.04
CA ALA A 18 10.13 13.17 7.18
C ALA A 18 9.44 13.02 5.81
N VAL A 19 9.21 14.15 5.15
CA VAL A 19 8.74 14.12 3.75
C VAL A 19 9.89 13.71 2.84
N ALA A 20 9.76 12.54 2.24
CA ALA A 20 10.76 11.97 1.34
C ALA A 20 10.10 11.33 0.12
N SER A 21 10.90 11.01 -0.88
CA SER A 21 10.47 10.22 -2.05
C SER A 21 10.90 8.78 -1.88
N PRO A 22 10.03 7.80 -2.21
CA PRO A 22 10.47 6.42 -2.35
C PRO A 22 11.55 6.29 -3.44
N SER A 23 12.48 5.36 -3.24
CA SER A 23 13.67 5.23 -4.10
C SER A 23 13.34 5.01 -5.58
N LEU A 24 12.26 4.27 -5.88
CA LEU A 24 11.83 3.99 -7.27
C LEU A 24 10.85 5.05 -7.83
N LEU A 25 10.38 5.99 -7.00
CA LEU A 25 9.29 6.92 -7.32
C LEU A 25 9.65 8.36 -6.90
N PRO A 26 10.69 8.96 -7.51
CA PRO A 26 11.16 10.29 -7.13
C PRO A 26 10.12 11.40 -7.34
N GLU A 27 9.11 11.16 -8.18
CA GLU A 27 8.00 12.08 -8.44
C GLU A 27 6.91 12.09 -7.36
N LEU A 28 6.94 11.16 -6.40
CA LEU A 28 6.01 11.11 -5.27
C LEU A 28 6.65 11.60 -3.99
N LYS A 29 5.85 12.17 -3.11
CA LYS A 29 6.24 12.64 -1.78
C LYS A 29 5.38 11.95 -0.72
N LEU A 30 6.02 11.35 0.26
CA LEU A 30 5.34 10.66 1.36
C LEU A 30 5.97 11.04 2.69
N HIS A 31 5.20 10.98 3.76
CA HIS A 31 5.70 10.90 5.12
C HIS A 31 6.30 9.51 5.34
N LEU A 32 7.63 9.42 5.39
CA LEU A 32 8.38 8.18 5.58
C LEU A 32 9.26 8.27 6.83
N ALA A 33 9.44 7.16 7.52
CA ALA A 33 10.42 7.06 8.59
C ALA A 33 11.84 7.18 8.01
N THR A 34 12.67 8.02 8.62
CA THR A 34 14.07 8.19 8.24
C THR A 34 14.95 7.09 8.80
N GLU A 35 14.55 6.55 9.96
CA GLU A 35 15.18 5.44 10.66
C GLU A 35 14.08 4.50 11.17
N ILE A 36 14.33 3.21 11.19
CA ILE A 36 13.33 2.20 11.60
C ILE A 36 13.13 2.26 13.12
N THR A 37 14.23 2.23 13.88
CA THR A 37 14.21 2.07 15.34
C THR A 37 13.37 3.11 16.08
N PRO A 38 13.49 4.44 15.84
CA PRO A 38 12.74 5.42 16.62
C PRO A 38 11.22 5.32 16.46
N ILE A 39 10.73 5.07 15.25
CA ILE A 39 9.28 4.96 15.04
C ILE A 39 8.76 3.62 15.55
N TRP A 40 9.60 2.57 15.51
CA TRP A 40 9.24 1.25 16.05
C TRP A 40 9.14 1.30 17.56
N GLU A 41 10.13 1.85 18.26
CA GLU A 41 10.11 2.05 19.71
C GLU A 41 8.96 2.95 20.16
N ALA A 42 8.67 4.02 19.42
CA ALA A 42 7.54 4.89 19.67
C ALA A 42 6.20 4.15 19.51
N SER A 43 6.12 3.25 18.51
CA SER A 43 4.94 2.42 18.29
C SER A 43 4.81 1.33 19.35
N GLU A 44 5.90 0.67 19.77
CA GLU A 44 5.88 -0.31 20.87
C GLU A 44 5.39 0.33 22.16
N ALA A 45 5.92 1.50 22.51
CA ALA A 45 5.48 2.25 23.69
C ALA A 45 3.99 2.69 23.57
N ALA A 46 3.49 2.89 22.37
CA ALA A 46 2.08 3.16 22.10
C ALA A 46 1.22 1.88 22.06
N LEU A 47 1.78 0.77 21.54
CA LEU A 47 1.18 -0.57 21.58
C LEU A 47 0.87 -1.00 23.01
N GLU A 48 1.83 -0.86 23.93
CA GLU A 48 1.64 -1.15 25.36
C GLU A 48 0.54 -0.28 25.99
N ARG A 49 0.35 0.95 25.51
CA ARG A 49 -0.61 1.93 26.06
C ARG A 49 -1.94 1.99 25.34
N ALA A 50 -1.99 1.70 24.03
CA ALA A 50 -3.16 2.02 23.20
C ALA A 50 -3.45 1.02 22.06
N ASN A 51 -2.79 -0.14 22.01
CA ASN A 51 -2.99 -1.13 20.95
C ASN A 51 -2.81 -0.56 19.53
N VAL A 52 -1.70 0.15 19.31
CA VAL A 52 -1.33 0.69 17.99
C VAL A 52 -0.56 -0.39 17.23
N PRO A 53 -0.91 -0.74 16.00
CA PRO A 53 -0.20 -1.74 15.21
C PRO A 53 1.22 -1.26 14.81
N PRO A 54 2.12 -2.19 14.43
CA PRO A 54 3.44 -1.83 13.92
C PRO A 54 3.35 -0.81 12.78
N PRO A 55 4.28 0.17 12.69
CA PRO A 55 4.18 1.30 11.78
C PRO A 55 4.54 0.94 10.33
N PHE A 56 3.96 -0.13 9.76
CA PHE A 56 4.23 -0.58 8.39
C PHE A 56 3.97 0.50 7.35
N TRP A 57 3.01 1.40 7.62
CA TRP A 57 2.66 2.54 6.76
C TRP A 57 3.79 3.56 6.59
N ALA A 58 4.74 3.62 7.54
CA ALA A 58 5.83 4.58 7.49
C ALA A 58 6.97 4.20 6.53
N PHE A 59 6.83 3.08 5.83
CA PHE A 59 7.87 2.56 4.93
C PHE A 59 7.32 2.30 3.53
N ALA A 60 8.13 2.63 2.52
CA ALA A 60 7.81 2.33 1.13
C ALA A 60 8.32 0.93 0.76
N TRP A 61 7.53 -0.10 1.05
CA TRP A 61 7.87 -1.50 0.81
C TRP A 61 8.10 -1.81 -0.67
N ALA A 62 9.00 -2.73 -0.96
CA ALA A 62 9.45 -3.02 -2.32
C ALA A 62 8.32 -3.45 -3.27
N GLY A 63 7.39 -4.28 -2.81
CA GLY A 63 6.22 -4.68 -3.61
C GLY A 63 5.31 -3.51 -3.94
N GLY A 64 5.05 -2.63 -2.98
CA GLY A 64 4.28 -1.41 -3.18
C GLY A 64 4.94 -0.45 -4.17
N GLN A 65 6.28 -0.26 -4.06
CA GLN A 65 7.03 0.59 -4.99
C GLN A 65 6.98 0.05 -6.42
N ALA A 66 7.19 -1.26 -6.62
CA ALA A 66 7.12 -1.88 -7.94
C ALA A 66 5.74 -1.72 -8.57
N LEU A 67 4.68 -1.94 -7.79
CA LEU A 67 3.31 -1.78 -8.27
C LEU A 67 3.00 -0.32 -8.61
N ALA A 68 3.38 0.63 -7.76
CA ALA A 68 3.19 2.06 -8.01
C ALA A 68 3.97 2.52 -9.25
N ARG A 69 5.20 2.02 -9.47
CA ARG A 69 5.98 2.30 -10.68
C ARG A 69 5.27 1.78 -11.93
N HIS A 70 4.79 0.53 -11.88
CA HIS A 70 4.00 -0.05 -12.98
C HIS A 70 2.75 0.78 -13.31
N VAL A 71 2.08 1.28 -12.28
CA VAL A 71 0.90 2.16 -12.44
C VAL A 71 1.27 3.45 -13.16
N LEU A 72 2.36 4.12 -12.76
CA LEU A 72 2.79 5.39 -13.34
C LEU A 72 3.40 5.24 -14.74
N ASP A 73 4.04 4.11 -15.05
CA ASP A 73 4.62 3.83 -16.37
C ASP A 73 3.56 3.47 -17.42
N ALA A 74 2.39 3.03 -16.98
CA ALA A 74 1.33 2.67 -17.91
C ALA A 74 0.69 3.91 -18.56
N PRO A 75 0.21 3.80 -19.81
CA PRO A 75 -0.47 4.91 -20.48
C PRO A 75 -1.68 5.39 -19.67
N ARG A 76 -1.91 6.71 -19.65
CA ARG A 76 -3.01 7.33 -18.91
C ARG A 76 -4.37 6.72 -19.26
N GLU A 77 -4.57 6.33 -20.51
CA GLU A 77 -5.80 5.72 -21.03
C GLU A 77 -6.17 4.43 -20.30
N ARG A 78 -5.19 3.72 -19.77
CA ARG A 78 -5.41 2.51 -18.97
C ARG A 78 -6.17 2.80 -17.68
N TRP A 79 -5.93 3.97 -17.08
CA TRP A 79 -6.49 4.38 -15.78
C TRP A 79 -7.69 5.31 -15.92
N ALA A 80 -7.78 6.03 -17.04
CA ALA A 80 -8.86 6.96 -17.30
C ALA A 80 -10.22 6.26 -17.16
N ASN A 81 -11.15 6.90 -16.42
CA ASN A 81 -12.49 6.38 -16.11
C ASN A 81 -12.54 5.12 -15.22
N ARG A 82 -11.40 4.60 -14.71
CA ARG A 82 -11.37 3.44 -13.83
C ARG A 82 -11.59 3.86 -12.37
N ARG A 83 -12.34 3.01 -11.66
CA ARG A 83 -12.47 3.03 -10.21
C ARG A 83 -11.47 2.03 -9.65
N VAL A 84 -10.62 2.48 -8.76
CA VAL A 84 -9.50 1.72 -8.21
C VAL A 84 -9.67 1.55 -6.72
N LEU A 85 -9.40 0.35 -6.21
CA LEU A 85 -9.21 0.08 -4.79
C LEU A 85 -7.73 -0.21 -4.55
N ASP A 86 -7.10 0.55 -3.66
CA ASP A 86 -5.80 0.25 -3.06
C ASP A 86 -6.06 -0.50 -1.74
N PHE A 87 -5.76 -1.79 -1.71
CA PHE A 87 -6.03 -2.67 -0.56
C PHE A 87 -4.81 -2.78 0.34
N GLY A 88 -5.00 -2.57 1.65
CA GLY A 88 -3.90 -2.52 2.61
C GLY A 88 -2.96 -1.36 2.28
N ALA A 89 -3.54 -0.17 2.09
CA ALA A 89 -2.89 0.95 1.42
C ALA A 89 -1.67 1.51 2.17
N GLY A 90 -1.55 1.28 3.48
CA GLY A 90 -0.44 1.75 4.31
C GLY A 90 -0.20 3.25 4.19
N SER A 91 0.86 3.66 3.49
CA SER A 91 1.14 5.07 3.20
C SER A 91 0.24 5.69 2.13
N GLY A 92 -0.57 4.89 1.42
CA GLY A 92 -1.32 5.30 0.24
C GLY A 92 -0.51 5.37 -1.04
N LEU A 93 0.72 4.85 -1.05
CA LEU A 93 1.66 4.96 -2.17
C LEU A 93 1.04 4.52 -3.50
N VAL A 94 0.40 3.35 -3.54
CA VAL A 94 -0.14 2.76 -4.78
C VAL A 94 -1.40 3.50 -5.22
N GLY A 95 -2.27 3.86 -4.28
CA GLY A 95 -3.46 4.68 -4.55
C GLY A 95 -3.11 6.08 -5.08
N ILE A 96 -2.08 6.73 -4.50
CA ILE A 96 -1.57 8.02 -4.98
C ILE A 96 -1.05 7.90 -6.40
N ALA A 97 -0.30 6.82 -6.71
CA ALA A 97 0.16 6.55 -8.06
C ALA A 97 -1.02 6.39 -9.04
N ALA A 98 -2.07 5.65 -8.66
CA ALA A 98 -3.27 5.45 -9.47
C ALA A 98 -4.02 6.78 -9.73
N ALA A 99 -4.16 7.63 -8.71
CA ALA A 99 -4.78 8.94 -8.85
C ALA A 99 -3.97 9.84 -9.79
N LYS A 100 -2.63 9.89 -9.65
CA LYS A 100 -1.74 10.63 -10.57
C LYS A 100 -1.77 10.09 -12.00
N ALA A 101 -1.90 8.78 -12.17
CA ALA A 101 -2.07 8.16 -13.49
C ALA A 101 -3.42 8.49 -14.14
N GLY A 102 -4.36 9.08 -13.40
CA GLY A 102 -5.62 9.58 -13.91
C GLY A 102 -6.81 8.67 -13.67
N ALA A 103 -6.75 7.80 -12.66
CA ALA A 103 -7.91 7.05 -12.22
C ALA A 103 -9.07 8.00 -11.84
N ARG A 104 -10.30 7.61 -12.21
CA ARG A 104 -11.49 8.44 -11.96
C ARG A 104 -11.84 8.52 -10.47
N LEU A 105 -11.65 7.43 -9.76
CA LEU A 105 -11.90 7.30 -8.34
C LEU A 105 -10.86 6.37 -7.75
N VAL A 106 -10.26 6.77 -6.65
CA VAL A 106 -9.36 5.91 -5.87
C VAL A 106 -9.90 5.80 -4.46
N ARG A 107 -10.11 4.56 -4.01
CA ARG A 107 -10.38 4.20 -2.63
C ARG A 107 -9.15 3.54 -2.05
N ALA A 108 -8.72 3.97 -0.88
CA ALA A 108 -7.64 3.36 -0.12
C ALA A 108 -8.24 2.70 1.13
N ALA A 109 -8.28 1.37 1.14
CA ALA A 109 -8.78 0.60 2.28
C ALA A 109 -7.62 0.28 3.23
N GLU A 110 -7.80 0.67 4.49
CA GLU A 110 -6.81 0.50 5.54
C GLU A 110 -7.51 0.33 6.90
N ILE A 111 -6.95 -0.52 7.77
CA ILE A 111 -7.53 -0.79 9.10
C ILE A 111 -6.83 -0.03 10.22
N ASP A 112 -5.58 0.42 9.99
CA ASP A 112 -4.83 1.23 10.96
C ASP A 112 -5.24 2.70 10.87
N PRO A 113 -5.81 3.28 11.95
CA PRO A 113 -6.21 4.70 11.95
C PRO A 113 -5.06 5.68 11.70
N VAL A 114 -3.83 5.32 12.10
CA VAL A 114 -2.64 6.16 11.86
C VAL A 114 -2.26 6.11 10.39
N ALA A 115 -2.28 4.92 9.79
CA ALA A 115 -2.10 4.76 8.34
C ALA A 115 -3.17 5.50 7.54
N CYS A 116 -4.45 5.45 7.96
CA CYS A 116 -5.52 6.23 7.34
C CYS A 116 -5.22 7.74 7.37
N ALA A 117 -4.70 8.25 8.48
CA ALA A 117 -4.28 9.66 8.56
C ALA A 117 -3.07 9.94 7.65
N ALA A 118 -2.11 9.01 7.56
CA ALA A 118 -0.95 9.13 6.67
C ALA A 118 -1.36 9.17 5.19
N ILE A 119 -2.32 8.34 4.76
CA ILE A 119 -2.88 8.37 3.40
C ILE A 119 -3.39 9.78 3.06
N GLY A 120 -4.18 10.39 3.96
CA GLY A 120 -4.72 11.73 3.76
C GLY A 120 -3.63 12.80 3.63
N LEU A 121 -2.62 12.78 4.50
CA LEU A 121 -1.48 13.70 4.44
C LEU A 121 -0.67 13.50 3.16
N ASN A 122 -0.39 12.27 2.79
CA ASN A 122 0.37 11.93 1.60
C ASN A 122 -0.38 12.28 0.31
N ALA A 123 -1.70 12.08 0.26
CA ALA A 123 -2.53 12.53 -0.85
C ALA A 123 -2.45 14.05 -1.05
N GLN A 124 -2.52 14.83 0.04
CA GLN A 124 -2.35 16.30 0.01
C GLN A 124 -0.96 16.70 -0.51
N LEU A 125 0.13 16.06 -0.04
CA LEU A 125 1.48 16.33 -0.53
C LEU A 125 1.63 16.12 -2.03
N ASN A 126 0.85 15.21 -2.60
CA ASN A 126 0.90 14.86 -4.02
C ASN A 126 -0.17 15.58 -4.85
N GLY A 127 -1.05 16.38 -4.24
CA GLY A 127 -2.10 17.12 -4.93
C GLY A 127 -3.15 16.20 -5.57
N VAL A 128 -3.49 15.08 -4.92
CA VAL A 128 -4.51 14.13 -5.37
C VAL A 128 -5.60 13.92 -4.34
N GLU A 129 -6.76 13.47 -4.81
CA GLU A 129 -7.90 13.09 -3.95
C GLU A 129 -7.99 11.57 -3.85
N ILE A 130 -8.13 11.06 -2.63
CA ILE A 130 -8.31 9.64 -2.33
C ILE A 130 -9.40 9.50 -1.26
N GLU A 131 -10.36 8.64 -1.51
CA GLU A 131 -11.37 8.24 -0.51
C GLU A 131 -10.73 7.20 0.42
N VAL A 132 -10.48 7.59 1.67
CA VAL A 132 -9.94 6.67 2.69
C VAL A 132 -11.08 5.87 3.32
N VAL A 133 -10.95 4.55 3.31
CA VAL A 133 -11.91 3.59 3.86
C VAL A 133 -11.26 2.90 5.06
N GLU A 134 -11.57 3.40 6.29
CA GLU A 134 -11.03 2.88 7.56
C GLU A 134 -11.80 1.63 7.97
N GLU A 135 -11.70 0.54 7.21
CA GLU A 135 -12.33 -0.74 7.52
C GLU A 135 -11.72 -1.93 6.77
N ASP A 136 -11.93 -3.15 7.30
CA ASP A 136 -11.65 -4.38 6.59
C ASP A 136 -12.72 -4.60 5.49
N VAL A 137 -12.27 -4.57 4.24
CA VAL A 137 -13.13 -4.70 3.06
C VAL A 137 -13.15 -6.12 2.47
N ILE A 138 -12.39 -7.08 3.05
CA ILE A 138 -12.44 -8.48 2.62
C ILE A 138 -13.88 -9.00 2.82
N ASP A 139 -14.32 -9.86 1.93
CA ASP A 139 -15.66 -10.44 1.84
C ASP A 139 -16.76 -9.45 1.40
N ARG A 140 -16.42 -8.19 1.05
CA ARG A 140 -17.37 -7.22 0.48
C ARG A 140 -17.21 -7.12 -1.04
N ASP A 141 -18.24 -6.63 -1.71
CA ASP A 141 -18.17 -6.22 -3.12
C ASP A 141 -17.59 -4.79 -3.16
N PRO A 142 -16.38 -4.61 -3.70
CA PRO A 142 -15.73 -3.29 -3.67
C PRO A 142 -16.32 -2.32 -4.70
N ALA A 143 -17.14 -2.78 -5.63
CA ALA A 143 -17.75 -1.99 -6.72
C ALA A 143 -16.71 -1.15 -7.49
N VAL A 144 -15.56 -1.74 -7.84
CA VAL A 144 -14.45 -1.12 -8.57
C VAL A 144 -14.11 -1.90 -9.83
N ASP A 145 -13.25 -1.32 -10.66
CA ASP A 145 -12.81 -1.93 -11.91
C ASP A 145 -11.43 -2.59 -11.76
N ILE A 146 -10.62 -2.07 -10.81
CA ILE A 146 -9.25 -2.55 -10.56
C ILE A 146 -9.02 -2.60 -9.04
N ILE A 147 -8.35 -3.66 -8.58
CA ILE A 147 -7.82 -3.78 -7.21
C ILE A 147 -6.30 -3.85 -7.30
N LEU A 148 -5.63 -2.99 -6.52
CA LEU A 148 -4.19 -2.93 -6.36
C LEU A 148 -3.84 -3.45 -4.97
N VAL A 149 -2.86 -4.33 -4.89
CA VAL A 149 -2.43 -4.98 -3.65
C VAL A 149 -0.91 -4.88 -3.54
N GLY A 150 -0.42 -3.99 -2.70
CA GLY A 150 1.02 -3.76 -2.51
C GLY A 150 1.56 -4.48 -1.28
N ASP A 151 2.41 -5.50 -1.46
CA ASP A 151 3.20 -6.15 -0.40
C ASP A 151 2.37 -6.81 0.74
N MET A 152 1.20 -7.38 0.44
CA MET A 152 0.26 -7.88 1.45
C MET A 152 0.38 -9.38 1.78
N CYS A 153 1.38 -10.09 1.22
CA CYS A 153 1.54 -11.54 1.43
C CYS A 153 2.59 -11.89 2.51
N TYR A 154 2.74 -11.05 3.55
CA TYR A 154 3.71 -11.23 4.63
C TYR A 154 3.22 -12.12 5.78
N GLU A 155 1.92 -12.28 5.95
CA GLU A 155 1.29 -13.16 6.95
C GLU A 155 0.37 -14.18 6.32
N LYS A 156 0.47 -15.45 6.78
CA LYS A 156 -0.26 -16.57 6.20
C LYS A 156 -1.80 -16.40 6.28
N PRO A 157 -2.40 -16.11 7.46
CA PRO A 157 -3.85 -15.99 7.56
C PRO A 157 -4.42 -14.88 6.68
N LEU A 158 -3.72 -13.74 6.63
CA LEU A 158 -4.12 -12.61 5.79
C LEU A 158 -4.02 -12.96 4.30
N ALA A 159 -2.89 -13.54 3.86
CA ALA A 159 -2.67 -13.91 2.47
C ALA A 159 -3.70 -14.92 1.96
N GLU A 160 -4.01 -15.97 2.76
CA GLU A 160 -5.00 -16.97 2.41
C GLU A 160 -6.41 -16.36 2.28
N ARG A 161 -6.82 -15.54 3.24
CA ARG A 161 -8.11 -14.85 3.26
C ARG A 161 -8.23 -13.85 2.10
N LEU A 162 -7.17 -13.08 1.84
CA LEU A 162 -7.10 -12.12 0.74
C LEU A 162 -7.26 -12.81 -0.62
N VAL A 163 -6.52 -13.88 -0.88
CA VAL A 163 -6.58 -14.62 -2.15
C VAL A 163 -7.95 -15.26 -2.34
N ALA A 164 -8.54 -15.81 -1.27
CA ALA A 164 -9.88 -16.39 -1.33
C ALA A 164 -10.95 -15.35 -1.72
N TRP A 165 -10.80 -14.11 -1.28
CA TRP A 165 -11.67 -13.00 -1.66
C TRP A 165 -11.42 -12.50 -3.09
N LEU A 166 -10.14 -12.36 -3.48
CA LEU A 166 -9.77 -11.75 -4.77
C LEU A 166 -10.06 -12.64 -5.98
N ARG A 167 -9.90 -13.97 -5.88
CA ARG A 167 -10.13 -14.89 -7.02
C ARG A 167 -11.54 -14.81 -7.61
N PRO A 168 -12.61 -14.89 -6.81
CA PRO A 168 -13.97 -14.71 -7.34
C PRO A 168 -14.19 -13.34 -8.00
N LEU A 169 -13.54 -12.28 -7.48
CA LEU A 169 -13.62 -10.94 -8.06
C LEU A 169 -12.93 -10.88 -9.42
N ALA A 170 -11.74 -11.50 -9.55
CA ALA A 170 -11.04 -11.64 -10.82
C ALA A 170 -11.90 -12.44 -11.85
N GLY A 171 -12.56 -13.51 -11.40
CA GLY A 171 -13.50 -14.28 -12.22
C GLY A 171 -14.72 -13.48 -12.71
N ARG A 172 -15.09 -12.41 -12.01
CA ARG A 172 -16.14 -11.47 -12.41
C ARG A 172 -15.64 -10.32 -13.30
N GLY A 173 -14.36 -10.34 -13.67
CA GLY A 173 -13.76 -9.36 -14.57
C GLY A 173 -13.14 -8.13 -13.89
N ILE A 174 -13.05 -8.10 -12.55
CA ILE A 174 -12.25 -7.08 -11.84
C ILE A 174 -10.77 -7.40 -12.05
N GLU A 175 -10.01 -6.43 -12.54
CA GLU A 175 -8.57 -6.61 -12.69
C GLU A 175 -7.87 -6.52 -11.33
N VAL A 176 -7.08 -7.54 -10.99
CA VAL A 176 -6.33 -7.56 -9.73
C VAL A 176 -4.83 -7.58 -10.05
N LEU A 177 -4.12 -6.55 -9.59
CA LEU A 177 -2.67 -6.44 -9.68
C LEU A 177 -2.04 -6.49 -8.30
N MET A 178 -1.03 -7.34 -8.14
CA MET A 178 -0.32 -7.53 -6.88
C MET A 178 1.16 -7.21 -7.07
N GLY A 179 1.71 -6.30 -6.27
CA GLY A 179 3.14 -6.05 -6.18
C GLY A 179 3.75 -6.84 -5.01
N ASP A 180 4.72 -7.72 -5.30
CA ASP A 180 5.27 -8.62 -4.28
C ASP A 180 6.77 -8.85 -4.51
N PRO A 181 7.64 -8.72 -3.47
CA PRO A 181 9.07 -8.92 -3.59
C PRO A 181 9.51 -10.38 -3.34
N GLY A 182 8.58 -11.32 -3.39
CA GLY A 182 8.83 -12.72 -3.07
C GLY A 182 8.51 -13.09 -1.63
N ARG A 183 7.42 -12.54 -1.07
CA ARG A 183 6.96 -12.90 0.28
C ARG A 183 6.57 -14.36 0.36
N THR A 184 6.79 -14.96 1.53
CA THR A 184 6.63 -16.41 1.78
C THR A 184 5.22 -16.91 1.47
N TYR A 185 4.21 -16.09 1.69
CA TYR A 185 2.80 -16.52 1.55
C TYR A 185 2.13 -16.02 0.27
N ARG A 186 2.92 -15.50 -0.69
CA ARG A 186 2.40 -15.18 -2.03
C ARG A 186 1.87 -16.46 -2.70
N PRO A 187 0.71 -16.40 -3.37
CA PRO A 187 0.18 -17.54 -4.11
C PRO A 187 1.19 -18.06 -5.13
N THR A 188 1.36 -19.37 -5.22
CA THR A 188 2.26 -20.01 -6.19
C THR A 188 1.57 -20.33 -7.52
N HIS A 189 0.23 -20.23 -7.57
CA HIS A 189 -0.58 -20.57 -8.75
C HIS A 189 -1.60 -19.47 -9.03
N GLY A 190 -2.02 -19.39 -10.31
CA GLY A 190 -3.02 -18.40 -10.75
C GLY A 190 -2.49 -16.97 -10.76
N LEU A 191 -1.21 -16.78 -11.00
CA LEU A 191 -0.55 -15.50 -11.18
C LEU A 191 0.15 -15.47 -12.55
N ALA A 192 0.03 -14.35 -13.26
CA ALA A 192 0.81 -14.04 -14.45
C ALA A 192 1.72 -12.85 -14.14
N GLU A 193 3.02 -12.98 -14.40
CA GLU A 193 3.95 -11.87 -14.28
C GLU A 193 3.64 -10.81 -15.35
N VAL A 194 3.50 -9.54 -14.92
CA VAL A 194 3.19 -8.41 -15.80
C VAL A 194 4.39 -7.49 -15.95
N ALA A 195 5.13 -7.27 -14.87
CA ALA A 195 6.31 -6.42 -14.86
C ALA A 195 7.25 -6.81 -13.71
N ARG A 196 8.50 -6.39 -13.82
CA ARG A 196 9.55 -6.61 -12.82
C ARG A 196 10.41 -5.37 -12.70
N TYR A 197 10.74 -5.00 -11.45
CA TYR A 197 11.52 -3.82 -11.14
C TYR A 197 12.57 -4.17 -10.09
N THR A 198 13.80 -3.69 -10.25
CA THR A 198 14.80 -3.70 -9.20
C THR A 198 14.57 -2.49 -8.31
N VAL A 199 14.16 -2.73 -7.08
CA VAL A 199 13.81 -1.69 -6.09
C VAL A 199 14.98 -1.50 -5.16
N PRO A 200 15.61 -0.30 -5.10
CA PRO A 200 16.58 0.02 -4.05
C PRO A 200 15.88 0.01 -2.69
N THR A 201 16.49 -0.66 -1.73
CA THR A 201 16.01 -0.81 -0.35
C THR A 201 17.14 -0.53 0.63
N SER A 202 16.93 -0.72 1.92
CA SER A 202 17.99 -0.68 2.92
C SER A 202 18.13 -2.03 3.61
N LEU A 203 19.34 -2.30 4.11
CA LEU A 203 19.62 -3.51 4.91
C LEU A 203 18.73 -3.59 6.14
N GLU A 204 18.41 -2.44 6.75
CA GLU A 204 17.55 -2.37 7.93
C GLU A 204 16.08 -2.76 7.62
N LEU A 205 15.56 -2.39 6.45
CA LEU A 205 14.16 -2.60 6.11
C LEU A 205 13.90 -3.96 5.46
N GLU A 206 14.79 -4.41 4.56
CA GLU A 206 14.55 -5.59 3.71
C GLU A 206 15.72 -6.60 3.74
N ASP A 207 16.68 -6.46 4.65
CA ASP A 207 17.89 -7.30 4.77
C ASP A 207 18.75 -7.33 3.48
N ARG A 208 18.54 -6.40 2.55
CA ARG A 208 19.22 -6.30 1.25
C ARG A 208 19.21 -4.85 0.76
N GLU A 209 20.22 -4.49 -0.01
CA GLU A 209 20.31 -3.16 -0.66
C GLU A 209 19.37 -3.04 -1.86
N THR A 210 18.94 -4.15 -2.44
CA THR A 210 17.98 -4.21 -3.54
C THR A 210 17.04 -5.41 -3.40
N ARG A 211 15.79 -5.22 -3.84
CA ARG A 211 14.80 -6.30 -3.97
C ARG A 211 14.20 -6.30 -5.36
N GLU A 212 13.95 -7.50 -5.87
CA GLU A 212 13.11 -7.64 -7.08
C GLU A 212 11.65 -7.49 -6.68
N GLY A 213 11.03 -6.40 -7.09
CA GLY A 213 9.59 -6.20 -6.96
C GLY A 213 8.88 -6.67 -8.23
N ILE A 214 8.03 -7.66 -8.13
CA ILE A 214 7.33 -8.24 -9.28
C ILE A 214 5.85 -7.84 -9.21
N VAL A 215 5.32 -7.37 -10.33
CA VAL A 215 3.89 -7.10 -10.49
C VAL A 215 3.24 -8.32 -11.13
N TRP A 216 2.27 -8.85 -10.42
CA TRP A 216 1.50 -10.01 -10.82
C TRP A 216 0.07 -9.62 -11.13
N LYS A 217 -0.50 -10.20 -12.17
CA LYS A 217 -1.94 -10.22 -12.40
C LYS A 217 -2.52 -11.51 -11.82
N LEU A 218 -3.51 -11.39 -10.94
CA LEU A 218 -4.24 -12.55 -10.45
C LEU A 218 -5.19 -13.04 -11.53
N LEU A 219 -5.09 -14.32 -11.84
CA LEU A 219 -5.97 -15.02 -12.78
C LEU A 219 -7.20 -15.58 -12.06
N PRO A 220 -8.31 -15.75 -12.76
CA PRO A 220 -9.52 -16.37 -12.22
C PRO A 220 -9.34 -17.74 -11.61
#